data_1822906743ab0e8a6456546193fc5806
#
_entry.id   1822906743ab0e8a6456546193fc5806
#
_cell.length_a   1.000
_cell.length_b   1.000
_cell.length_c   1.000
_cell.angle_alpha   90.00
_cell.angle_beta   90.00
_cell.angle_gamma   90.00
#
_symmetry.space_group_name_H-M   'P 1'
#
loop_
_entity.id
_entity.type
_entity.pdbx_description
1 polymer ?
#
loop_
_entity_poly.entity_id
_entity_poly.type
_entity_poly.pdbx_seq_one_letter_code
_entity_poly.pdbx_strand_id
1 'polypeptide(L)'
;CREAAWRRFRKTNCAGICITQSFEDYCTSSVGRALTANSPWKIIMKQEKESIEAMKVNNYFSTTDAEYERMKNIRTVKRAFSEMLVRFENFQEICRLYVDRKMELCFTTDSTDRGKLWEIQSRLDCSYGEAIEILYEQEVASKSAA
;
A
#
# COMPACT_ATOMS: atom_id res chain seq x y z
N CYS A 1 21.82 -12.13 8.75
CA CYS A 1 20.91 -12.19 9.91
C CYS A 1 19.42 -12.12 9.56
N ARG A 2 18.97 -11.30 8.60
CA ARG A 2 17.53 -11.12 8.25
C ARG A 2 16.91 -12.38 7.65
N GLU A 3 17.61 -13.08 6.74
CA GLU A 3 17.13 -14.32 6.11
C GLU A 3 16.93 -15.46 7.13
N ALA A 4 17.86 -15.61 8.07
CA ALA A 4 17.75 -16.65 9.12
C ALA A 4 16.58 -16.38 10.08
N ALA A 5 16.27 -15.12 10.37
CA ALA A 5 15.12 -14.75 11.20
C ALA A 5 13.81 -15.11 10.49
N TRP A 6 13.67 -14.77 9.19
CA TRP A 6 12.48 -15.03 8.40
C TRP A 6 12.11 -16.52 8.34
N ARG A 7 13.12 -17.37 8.17
CA ARG A 7 12.93 -18.84 8.17
C ARG A 7 12.52 -19.40 9.54
N ARG A 8 12.74 -18.65 10.62
CA ARG A 8 12.46 -19.07 12.00
C ARG A 8 11.16 -18.52 12.57
N PHE A 9 10.54 -17.53 11.96
CA PHE A 9 9.32 -16.89 12.47
C PHE A 9 8.22 -17.89 12.79
N ARG A 10 8.02 -18.90 11.94
CA ARG A 10 7.06 -19.99 12.21
C ARG A 10 7.35 -20.74 13.53
N LYS A 11 8.62 -20.89 13.90
CA LYS A 11 9.01 -21.61 15.12
C LYS A 11 8.87 -20.78 16.39
N THR A 12 8.80 -19.47 16.25
CA THR A 12 8.75 -18.51 17.37
C THR A 12 7.39 -17.81 17.47
N ASN A 13 6.40 -18.30 16.72
CA ASN A 13 5.05 -17.74 16.68
C ASN A 13 5.03 -16.25 16.27
N CYS A 14 5.98 -15.86 15.42
CA CYS A 14 6.12 -14.51 14.90
C CYS A 14 5.63 -14.43 13.45
N ALA A 15 5.10 -13.29 13.06
CA ALA A 15 4.82 -12.91 11.66
C ALA A 15 5.75 -11.77 11.24
N GLY A 16 6.07 -11.73 9.96
CA GLY A 16 6.84 -10.64 9.36
C GLY A 16 6.09 -10.02 8.20
N ILE A 17 6.08 -8.68 8.15
CA ILE A 17 5.57 -7.91 7.02
C ILE A 17 6.74 -7.16 6.40
N CYS A 18 7.02 -7.40 5.11
CA CYS A 18 8.00 -6.65 4.36
C CYS A 18 7.30 -5.71 3.41
N ILE A 19 7.70 -4.45 3.41
CA ILE A 19 7.16 -3.42 2.54
C ILE A 19 8.31 -2.84 1.72
N THR A 20 8.11 -2.69 0.40
CA THR A 20 9.03 -1.98 -0.49
C THR A 20 8.25 -1.13 -1.48
N GLN A 21 8.89 -0.14 -2.05
CA GLN A 21 8.33 0.69 -3.11
C GLN A 21 8.51 0.07 -4.51
N SER A 22 9.51 -0.81 -4.68
CA SER A 22 9.78 -1.49 -5.94
C SER A 22 9.85 -3.00 -5.75
N PHE A 23 9.20 -3.74 -6.65
CA PHE A 23 9.29 -5.19 -6.66
C PHE A 23 10.71 -5.68 -6.98
N GLU A 24 11.48 -4.91 -7.72
CA GLU A 24 12.88 -5.22 -8.05
C GLU A 24 13.76 -5.37 -6.81
N ASP A 25 13.50 -4.63 -5.73
CA ASP A 25 14.23 -4.76 -4.47
C ASP A 25 14.18 -6.18 -3.90
N TYR A 26 13.06 -6.88 -4.14
CA TYR A 26 12.93 -8.29 -3.74
C TYR A 26 13.62 -9.26 -4.70
N CYS A 27 13.79 -8.89 -5.95
CA CYS A 27 14.19 -9.82 -7.00
C CYS A 27 15.70 -9.80 -7.25
N THR A 28 16.37 -8.68 -7.01
CA THR A 28 17.80 -8.49 -7.28
C THR A 28 18.70 -9.15 -6.25
N SER A 29 18.27 -9.31 -5.01
CA SER A 29 19.07 -9.90 -3.93
C SER A 29 18.65 -11.33 -3.61
N SER A 30 19.60 -12.15 -3.12
CA SER A 30 19.29 -13.51 -2.62
C SER A 30 18.33 -13.48 -1.43
N VAL A 31 18.45 -12.47 -0.57
CA VAL A 31 17.57 -12.27 0.58
C VAL A 31 16.16 -11.93 0.11
N GLY A 32 16.01 -11.03 -0.86
CA GLY A 32 14.71 -10.65 -1.42
C GLY A 32 13.99 -11.84 -2.06
N ARG A 33 14.71 -12.64 -2.85
CA ARG A 33 14.15 -13.88 -3.43
C ARG A 33 13.67 -14.86 -2.35
N ALA A 34 14.45 -15.04 -1.28
CA ALA A 34 14.07 -15.90 -0.16
C ALA A 34 12.83 -15.36 0.57
N LEU A 35 12.72 -14.05 0.75
CA LEU A 35 11.54 -13.40 1.33
C LEU A 35 10.30 -13.64 0.46
N THR A 36 10.40 -13.40 -0.84
CA THR A 36 9.30 -13.60 -1.79
C THR A 36 8.82 -15.06 -1.81
N ALA A 37 9.76 -16.01 -1.81
CA ALA A 37 9.44 -17.43 -1.83
C ALA A 37 8.77 -17.92 -0.52
N ASN A 38 9.13 -17.33 0.63
CA ASN A 38 8.61 -17.71 1.93
C ASN A 38 7.44 -16.85 2.43
N SER A 39 6.99 -15.89 1.64
CA SER A 39 5.83 -15.05 1.95
C SER A 39 4.60 -15.58 1.21
N PRO A 40 3.69 -16.29 1.89
CA PRO A 40 2.49 -16.82 1.24
C PRO A 40 1.55 -15.71 0.77
N TRP A 41 1.45 -14.63 1.55
CA TRP A 41 0.69 -13.44 1.16
C TRP A 41 1.55 -12.46 0.38
N LYS A 42 1.01 -12.00 -0.75
CA LYS A 42 1.59 -10.93 -1.55
C LYS A 42 0.51 -9.91 -1.87
N ILE A 43 0.77 -8.66 -1.55
CA ILE A 43 -0.11 -7.54 -1.87
C ILE A 43 0.69 -6.61 -2.78
N ILE A 44 0.24 -6.47 -4.02
CA ILE A 44 0.89 -5.65 -5.03
C ILE A 44 -0.03 -4.50 -5.37
N MET A 45 0.38 -3.31 -5.00
CA MET A 45 -0.33 -2.07 -5.33
C MET A 45 0.05 -1.63 -6.75
N LYS A 46 -0.55 -0.53 -7.23
CA LYS A 46 -0.21 0.03 -8.54
C LYS A 46 1.30 0.15 -8.71
N GLN A 47 1.79 -0.38 -9.82
CA GLN A 47 3.19 -0.28 -10.26
C GLN A 47 3.23 0.42 -11.61
N GLU A 48 4.39 0.96 -11.97
CA GLU A 48 4.62 1.46 -13.33
C GLU A 48 4.66 0.30 -14.33
N LYS A 49 4.25 0.55 -15.57
CA LYS A 49 4.15 -0.50 -16.60
C LYS A 49 5.48 -1.15 -16.88
N GLU A 50 6.54 -0.35 -16.89
CA GLU A 50 7.92 -0.78 -17.10
C GLU A 50 8.37 -1.78 -16.03
N SER A 51 8.01 -1.52 -14.76
CA SER A 51 8.31 -2.43 -13.65
C SER A 51 7.58 -3.77 -13.82
N ILE A 52 6.32 -3.75 -14.29
CA ILE A 52 5.55 -4.99 -14.55
C ILE A 52 6.15 -5.77 -15.72
N GLU A 53 6.59 -5.10 -16.79
CA GLU A 53 7.30 -5.76 -17.89
C GLU A 53 8.62 -6.38 -17.42
N ALA A 54 9.39 -5.68 -16.60
CA ALA A 54 10.62 -6.22 -16.03
C ALA A 54 10.34 -7.45 -15.15
N MET A 55 9.25 -7.44 -14.38
CA MET A 55 8.80 -8.60 -13.60
C MET A 55 8.49 -9.80 -14.50
N LYS A 56 7.83 -9.57 -15.63
CA LYS A 56 7.48 -10.60 -16.62
C LYS A 56 8.73 -11.17 -17.29
N VAL A 57 9.58 -10.32 -17.86
CA VAL A 57 10.78 -10.71 -18.60
C VAL A 57 11.73 -11.52 -17.72
N ASN A 58 11.91 -11.12 -16.48
CA ASN A 58 12.80 -11.78 -15.52
C ASN A 58 12.11 -12.94 -14.75
N ASN A 59 10.85 -13.22 -15.03
CA ASN A 59 10.05 -14.25 -14.34
C ASN A 59 10.12 -14.14 -12.80
N TYR A 60 10.08 -12.92 -12.30
CA TYR A 60 10.17 -12.66 -10.86
C TYR A 60 8.92 -13.08 -10.10
N PHE A 61 7.80 -13.15 -10.81
CA PHE A 61 6.51 -13.49 -10.24
C PHE A 61 5.85 -14.54 -11.11
N SER A 62 5.90 -15.81 -10.69
CA SER A 62 5.32 -16.91 -11.46
C SER A 62 3.80 -16.72 -11.57
N THR A 63 3.37 -16.25 -12.74
CA THR A 63 1.98 -15.97 -13.06
C THR A 63 1.75 -16.01 -14.58
N THR A 64 0.51 -15.89 -15.02
CA THR A 64 0.14 -15.94 -16.44
C THR A 64 0.26 -14.57 -17.10
N ASP A 65 0.35 -14.53 -18.43
CA ASP A 65 0.35 -13.29 -19.20
C ASP A 65 -0.93 -12.46 -18.95
N ALA A 66 -2.07 -13.12 -18.82
CA ALA A 66 -3.34 -12.47 -18.52
C ALA A 66 -3.31 -11.75 -17.14
N GLU A 67 -2.63 -12.35 -16.18
CA GLU A 67 -2.47 -11.75 -14.84
C GLU A 67 -1.51 -10.56 -14.85
N TYR A 68 -0.43 -10.60 -15.63
CA TYR A 68 0.42 -9.43 -15.84
C TYR A 68 -0.35 -8.27 -16.48
N GLU A 69 -1.22 -8.54 -17.45
CA GLU A 69 -2.09 -7.51 -18.03
C GLU A 69 -3.11 -6.97 -17.01
N ARG A 70 -3.66 -7.82 -16.14
CA ARG A 70 -4.50 -7.36 -15.03
C ARG A 70 -3.74 -6.43 -14.07
N MET A 71 -2.47 -6.76 -13.75
CA MET A 71 -1.63 -5.93 -12.89
C MET A 71 -1.35 -4.55 -13.48
N LYS A 72 -1.15 -4.43 -14.80
CA LYS A 72 -0.98 -3.14 -15.49
C LYS A 72 -2.19 -2.22 -15.39
N ASN A 73 -3.36 -2.80 -15.17
CA ASN A 73 -4.63 -2.07 -15.09
C ASN A 73 -5.02 -1.70 -13.64
N ILE A 74 -4.20 -2.06 -12.64
CA ILE A 74 -4.38 -1.66 -11.24
C ILE A 74 -4.25 -0.13 -11.15
N ARG A 75 -5.22 0.51 -10.52
CA ARG A 75 -5.29 1.96 -10.42
C ARG A 75 -5.60 2.43 -9.02
N THR A 76 -5.16 3.62 -8.72
CA THR A 76 -5.54 4.37 -7.52
C THR A 76 -6.28 5.62 -7.96
N VAL A 77 -7.46 5.82 -7.41
CA VAL A 77 -8.26 7.03 -7.62
C VAL A 77 -8.29 7.80 -6.32
N LYS A 78 -7.60 8.94 -6.29
CA LYS A 78 -7.49 9.78 -5.09
C LYS A 78 -8.86 10.06 -4.49
N ARG A 79 -8.99 9.90 -3.18
CA ARG A 79 -10.24 10.09 -2.41
C ARG A 79 -11.40 9.16 -2.80
N ALA A 80 -11.13 8.11 -3.54
CA ALA A 80 -12.15 7.14 -3.92
C ALA A 80 -11.73 5.72 -3.51
N PHE A 81 -10.67 5.18 -4.10
CA PHE A 81 -10.20 3.84 -3.79
C PHE A 81 -8.76 3.60 -4.27
N SER A 82 -8.12 2.59 -3.70
CA SER A 82 -6.88 2.00 -4.22
C SER A 82 -7.12 0.56 -4.59
N GLU A 83 -6.78 0.16 -5.81
CA GLU A 83 -6.77 -1.24 -6.20
C GLU A 83 -5.43 -1.88 -5.84
N MET A 84 -5.47 -3.17 -5.53
CA MET A 84 -4.31 -3.98 -5.24
C MET A 84 -4.56 -5.42 -5.70
N LEU A 85 -3.51 -6.08 -6.19
CA LEU A 85 -3.54 -7.52 -6.39
C LEU A 85 -3.23 -8.19 -5.05
N VAL A 86 -4.12 -9.04 -4.59
CA VAL A 86 -3.92 -9.88 -3.41
C VAL A 86 -3.72 -11.32 -3.88
N ARG A 87 -2.59 -11.92 -3.51
CA ARG A 87 -2.28 -13.31 -3.80
C ARG A 87 -1.99 -14.06 -2.51
N PHE A 88 -2.61 -15.22 -2.38
CA PHE A 88 -2.34 -16.18 -1.31
C PHE A 88 -2.50 -17.60 -1.86
N GLU A 89 -1.44 -18.38 -1.87
CA GLU A 89 -1.42 -19.73 -2.46
C GLU A 89 -1.97 -19.73 -3.90
N ASN A 90 -3.12 -20.38 -4.11
CA ASN A 90 -3.81 -20.47 -5.41
C ASN A 90 -4.86 -19.37 -5.61
N PHE A 91 -5.11 -18.56 -4.59
CA PHE A 91 -6.02 -17.40 -4.69
C PHE A 91 -5.28 -16.19 -5.23
N GLN A 92 -5.85 -15.54 -6.22
CA GLN A 92 -5.33 -14.30 -6.77
C GLN A 92 -6.47 -13.42 -7.29
N GLU A 93 -6.70 -12.29 -6.64
CA GLU A 93 -7.77 -11.36 -7.03
C GLU A 93 -7.33 -9.91 -6.91
N ILE A 94 -7.98 -9.04 -7.71
CA ILE A 94 -7.86 -7.59 -7.56
C ILE A 94 -8.92 -7.12 -6.57
N CYS A 95 -8.45 -6.58 -5.47
CA CYS A 95 -9.26 -6.02 -4.40
C CYS A 95 -9.24 -4.49 -4.46
N ARG A 96 -10.31 -3.86 -4.00
CA ARG A 96 -10.37 -2.41 -3.79
C ARG A 96 -10.37 -2.10 -2.31
N LEU A 97 -9.45 -1.24 -1.91
CA LEU A 97 -9.43 -0.63 -0.58
C LEU A 97 -10.16 0.69 -0.65
N TYR A 98 -11.25 0.78 0.09
CA TYR A 98 -11.97 2.03 0.37
C TYR A 98 -11.58 2.49 1.76
N VAL A 99 -11.14 3.74 1.83
CA VAL A 99 -10.75 4.36 3.10
C VAL A 99 -11.61 5.60 3.28
N ASP A 100 -12.22 5.73 4.45
CA ASP A 100 -12.96 6.96 4.76
C ASP A 100 -12.02 8.15 4.92
N ARG A 101 -12.57 9.35 4.83
CA ARG A 101 -11.77 10.59 4.79
C ARG A 101 -10.98 10.83 6.07
N LYS A 102 -11.48 10.44 7.23
CA LYS A 102 -10.74 10.59 8.50
C LYS A 102 -9.52 9.68 8.52
N MET A 103 -9.70 8.41 8.13
CA MET A 103 -8.60 7.45 8.04
C MET A 103 -7.58 7.88 6.98
N GLU A 104 -8.02 8.41 5.83
CA GLU A 104 -7.12 8.99 4.82
C GLU A 104 -6.27 10.11 5.42
N LEU A 105 -6.86 11.03 6.19
CA LEU A 105 -6.15 12.12 6.85
C LEU A 105 -5.14 11.63 7.91
N CYS A 106 -5.41 10.51 8.59
CA CYS A 106 -4.46 9.92 9.54
C CYS A 106 -3.13 9.53 8.89
N PHE A 107 -3.17 9.05 7.64
CA PHE A 107 -2.01 8.51 6.93
C PHE A 107 -1.57 9.35 5.73
N THR A 108 -2.19 10.53 5.55
CA THR A 108 -1.92 11.36 4.36
C THR A 108 -0.47 11.84 4.31
N THR A 109 0.13 11.71 3.12
CA THR A 109 1.39 12.35 2.75
C THR A 109 1.18 13.53 1.79
N ASP A 110 -0.08 13.82 1.44
CA ASP A 110 -0.44 14.94 0.57
C ASP A 110 -0.10 16.28 1.24
N SER A 111 0.67 17.10 0.54
CA SER A 111 1.16 18.38 1.08
C SER A 111 0.04 19.36 1.42
N THR A 112 -1.04 19.34 0.64
CA THR A 112 -2.20 20.21 0.86
C THR A 112 -2.96 19.82 2.11
N ASP A 113 -3.25 18.53 2.28
CA ASP A 113 -3.95 18.02 3.45
C ASP A 113 -3.11 18.23 4.72
N ARG A 114 -1.81 17.93 4.65
CA ARG A 114 -0.87 18.17 5.76
C ARG A 114 -0.75 19.65 6.13
N GLY A 115 -0.72 20.53 5.12
CA GLY A 115 -0.69 21.98 5.35
C GLY A 115 -1.92 22.47 6.12
N LYS A 116 -3.11 22.01 5.74
CA LYS A 116 -4.36 22.35 6.44
C LYS A 116 -4.37 21.84 7.89
N LEU A 117 -3.94 20.58 8.10
CA LEU A 117 -3.86 20.01 9.43
C LEU A 117 -2.89 20.78 10.32
N TRP A 118 -1.72 21.13 9.81
CA TRP A 118 -0.72 21.90 10.53
C TRP A 118 -1.21 23.33 10.86
N GLU A 119 -1.92 23.98 9.93
CA GLU A 119 -2.54 25.28 10.16
C GLU A 119 -3.56 25.23 11.30
N ILE A 120 -4.43 24.22 11.32
CA ILE A 120 -5.43 24.02 12.38
C ILE A 120 -4.73 23.79 13.72
N GLN A 121 -3.72 22.91 13.77
CA GLN A 121 -2.95 22.67 14.99
C GLN A 121 -2.31 23.95 15.54
N SER A 122 -1.64 24.70 14.66
CA SER A 122 -0.94 25.92 15.07
C SER A 122 -1.88 27.03 15.54
N ARG A 123 -3.08 27.12 14.93
CA ARG A 123 -4.07 28.16 15.27
C ARG A 123 -4.82 27.85 16.56
N LEU A 124 -5.14 26.58 16.81
CA LEU A 124 -5.99 26.13 17.91
C LEU A 124 -5.23 25.44 19.04
N ASP A 125 -3.92 25.32 18.92
CA ASP A 125 -3.05 24.63 19.89
C ASP A 125 -3.61 23.24 20.26
N CYS A 126 -4.02 22.47 19.25
CA CYS A 126 -4.69 21.19 19.43
C CYS A 126 -3.84 20.00 18.94
N SER A 127 -4.20 18.81 19.37
CA SER A 127 -3.55 17.58 18.93
C SER A 127 -3.81 17.28 17.45
N TYR A 128 -2.99 16.41 16.83
CA TYR A 128 -3.16 15.99 15.45
C TYR A 128 -4.53 15.31 15.21
N GLY A 129 -5.00 14.52 16.19
CA GLY A 129 -6.31 13.88 16.12
C GLY A 129 -7.47 14.87 16.11
N GLU A 130 -7.41 15.89 16.98
CA GLU A 130 -8.41 16.96 17.01
C GLU A 130 -8.40 17.79 15.72
N ALA A 131 -7.22 18.06 15.16
CA ALA A 131 -7.11 18.76 13.88
C ALA A 131 -7.77 17.96 12.73
N ILE A 132 -7.68 16.62 12.73
CA ILE A 132 -8.36 15.75 11.76
C ILE A 132 -9.88 15.87 11.90
N GLU A 133 -10.40 15.82 13.13
CA GLU A 133 -11.85 15.95 13.35
C GLU A 133 -12.35 17.30 12.84
N ILE A 134 -11.68 18.39 13.20
CA ILE A 134 -12.03 19.74 12.78
C ILE A 134 -12.00 19.86 11.23
N LEU A 135 -10.94 19.39 10.58
CA LEU A 135 -10.84 19.46 9.13
C LEU A 135 -11.92 18.64 8.44
N TYR A 136 -12.22 17.46 8.97
CA TYR A 136 -13.28 16.59 8.44
C TYR A 136 -14.65 17.27 8.55
N GLU A 137 -15.00 17.84 9.69
CA GLU A 137 -16.25 18.56 9.90
C GLU A 137 -16.41 19.76 8.96
N GLN A 138 -15.34 20.52 8.74
CA GLN A 138 -15.32 21.61 7.76
C GLN A 138 -15.58 21.13 6.33
N GLU A 139 -14.95 20.01 5.93
CA GLU A 139 -15.17 19.40 4.59
C GLU A 139 -16.61 18.87 4.43
N VAL A 140 -17.21 18.30 5.47
CA VAL A 140 -18.60 17.82 5.44
C VAL A 140 -19.57 19.00 5.35
N ALA A 141 -19.38 20.04 6.16
CA ALA A 141 -20.22 21.22 6.14
C ALA A 141 -20.19 21.93 4.78
N SER A 142 -19.00 22.03 4.15
CA SER A 142 -18.86 22.64 2.84
C SER A 142 -19.56 21.87 1.73
N LYS A 143 -19.60 20.54 1.81
CA LYS A 143 -20.34 19.68 0.85
C LYS A 143 -21.85 19.72 1.03
N SER A 144 -22.32 19.98 2.24
CA SER A 144 -23.78 20.08 2.53
C SER A 144 -24.33 21.45 2.12
N ALA A 145 -23.47 22.45 1.91
CA ALA A 145 -23.85 23.80 1.53
C ALA A 145 -23.79 24.06 0.00
N ALA A 146 -23.29 23.09 -0.77
CA ALA A 146 -23.14 23.14 -2.23
C ALA A 146 -24.18 22.30 -2.94
#